data_f6a8ff5ab062a07d2eed1957e58a0c10
#
_entry.id   f6a8ff5ab062a07d2eed1957e58a0c10
#
_cell.length_a   1.000
_cell.length_b   1.000
_cell.length_c   1.000
_cell.angle_alpha   90.00
_cell.angle_beta   90.00
_cell.angle_gamma   90.00
#
_symmetry.space_group_name_H-M   'P 1'
#
loop_
_entity.id
_entity.type
_entity.pdbx_description
1 polymer ?
#
loop_
_entity_poly.entity_id
_entity_poly.type
_entity_poly.pdbx_seq_one_letter_code
_entity_poly.pdbx_strand_id
1 'polypeptide(L)'
;LSFTGDVMSAADVDIFVAPADIAVVMLHHHTVELTSQALQLLVENSAIVLLTDSRHHPSGWLTPMFGLPQASLRLRQQMNLPDETRKRLWQSIVQARIRTEARTLRKLELNGALRLERITAEVLPGDESHLEGQAAKHYWDCLLGKDFKRDKQGAEDIINASLNYGYAVLRGLVARELAVASLVP
;
A
#
# COMPACT_ATOMS: atom_id res chain seq x y z
N LEU A 1 -13.99 16.38 14.10
CA LEU A 1 -13.59 16.66 12.73
C LEU A 1 -14.84 16.98 11.91
N SER A 2 -15.10 18.25 11.58
CA SER A 2 -16.14 18.62 10.64
C SER A 2 -15.52 18.70 9.25
N PHE A 3 -16.05 17.95 8.30
CA PHE A 3 -15.70 18.04 6.89
C PHE A 3 -16.78 18.86 6.19
N THR A 4 -16.44 19.99 5.62
CA THR A 4 -17.33 20.76 4.73
C THR A 4 -16.86 20.53 3.30
N GLY A 5 -17.66 19.83 2.50
CA GLY A 5 -17.46 19.64 1.08
C GLY A 5 -18.79 19.30 0.42
N ASP A 6 -19.00 19.78 -0.80
CA ASP A 6 -20.14 19.43 -1.64
C ASP A 6 -20.16 17.93 -1.93
N VAL A 7 -20.67 17.15 -1.00
CA VAL A 7 -21.07 15.77 -1.26
C VAL A 7 -22.58 15.78 -1.41
N MET A 8 -23.07 15.21 -2.48
CA MET A 8 -24.47 14.97 -2.74
C MET A 8 -25.16 14.52 -1.47
N SER A 9 -26.19 15.23 -1.07
CA SER A 9 -26.92 15.07 0.17
C SER A 9 -27.50 13.66 0.32
N ALA A 10 -26.78 12.87 1.11
CA ALA A 10 -27.41 11.89 1.94
C ALA A 10 -27.24 12.43 3.34
N ALA A 11 -28.34 12.78 4.02
CA ALA A 11 -28.48 13.32 5.34
C ALA A 11 -27.17 13.67 6.09
N ASP A 12 -27.00 14.91 6.54
CA ASP A 12 -25.92 15.35 7.44
C ASP A 12 -25.86 14.42 8.65
N VAL A 13 -25.10 13.35 8.54
CA VAL A 13 -24.80 12.46 9.65
C VAL A 13 -23.42 12.85 10.14
N ASP A 14 -23.38 13.55 11.27
CA ASP A 14 -22.13 13.78 11.99
C ASP A 14 -21.60 12.43 12.48
N ILE A 15 -20.53 11.95 11.84
CA ILE A 15 -19.82 10.73 12.26
C ILE A 15 -18.67 11.16 13.17
N PHE A 16 -18.73 10.73 14.43
CA PHE A 16 -17.65 10.94 15.38
C PHE A 16 -16.78 9.70 15.44
N VAL A 17 -15.49 9.85 15.11
CA VAL A 17 -14.48 8.79 15.21
C VAL A 17 -13.36 9.29 16.10
N ALA A 18 -12.96 8.48 17.08
CA ALA A 18 -11.82 8.83 17.92
C ALA A 18 -10.53 8.84 17.07
N PRO A 19 -9.65 9.85 17.22
CA PRO A 19 -8.41 9.91 16.43
C PRO A 19 -7.54 8.65 16.54
N ALA A 20 -7.56 7.98 17.70
CA ALA A 20 -6.82 6.73 17.92
C ALA A 20 -7.32 5.54 17.09
N ASP A 21 -8.58 5.59 16.64
CA ASP A 21 -9.18 4.53 15.82
C ASP A 21 -8.98 4.77 14.31
N ILE A 22 -8.36 5.90 13.95
CA ILE A 22 -8.11 6.28 12.57
C ILE A 22 -6.72 5.82 12.14
N ALA A 23 -6.65 4.88 11.22
CA ALA A 23 -5.39 4.48 10.62
C ALA A 23 -4.99 5.36 9.43
N VAL A 24 -5.95 5.71 8.58
CA VAL A 24 -5.73 6.50 7.36
C VAL A 24 -6.89 7.46 7.15
N VAL A 25 -6.56 8.71 6.84
CA VAL A 25 -7.50 9.70 6.30
C VAL A 25 -7.12 9.94 4.85
N MET A 26 -8.05 9.76 3.93
CA MET A 26 -7.80 10.04 2.53
C MET A 26 -8.50 11.32 2.11
N LEU A 27 -7.72 12.29 1.65
CA LEU A 27 -8.19 13.55 1.12
C LEU A 27 -8.24 13.45 -0.41
N HIS A 28 -9.38 13.01 -0.93
CA HIS A 28 -9.53 12.77 -2.36
C HIS A 28 -10.25 13.91 -3.09
N HIS A 29 -10.80 14.87 -2.37
CA HIS A 29 -11.46 16.05 -2.93
C HIS A 29 -10.67 17.33 -2.62
N HIS A 30 -10.42 18.17 -3.62
CA HIS A 30 -9.54 19.34 -3.50
C HIS A 30 -10.14 20.53 -2.72
N THR A 31 -11.43 20.46 -2.37
CA THR A 31 -12.08 21.48 -1.51
C THR A 31 -12.17 21.04 -0.05
N VAL A 32 -11.55 19.91 0.33
CA VAL A 32 -11.53 19.50 1.75
C VAL A 32 -10.61 20.41 2.53
N GLU A 33 -11.14 21.04 3.55
CA GLU A 33 -10.41 21.88 4.48
C GLU A 33 -10.17 21.15 5.80
N LEU A 34 -8.93 21.19 6.27
CA LEU A 34 -8.54 20.65 7.57
C LEU A 34 -7.82 21.72 8.37
N THR A 35 -8.16 21.82 9.65
CA THR A 35 -7.42 22.69 10.55
C THR A 35 -6.05 22.06 10.88
N SER A 36 -5.05 22.91 11.18
CA SER A 36 -3.74 22.43 11.65
C SER A 36 -3.86 21.60 12.92
N GLN A 37 -4.80 21.92 13.80
CA GLN A 37 -5.09 21.14 15.01
C GLN A 37 -5.61 19.73 14.68
N ALA A 38 -6.48 19.61 13.68
CA ALA A 38 -6.97 18.28 13.24
C ALA A 38 -5.82 17.44 12.66
N LEU A 39 -4.94 18.05 11.85
CA LEU A 39 -3.75 17.38 11.32
C LEU A 39 -2.80 16.95 12.44
N GLN A 40 -2.58 17.81 13.43
CA GLN A 40 -1.75 17.51 14.60
C GLN A 40 -2.30 16.31 15.36
N LEU A 41 -3.60 16.28 15.67
CA LEU A 41 -4.24 15.16 16.37
C LEU A 41 -4.10 13.86 15.60
N LEU A 42 -4.25 13.88 14.27
CA LEU A 42 -4.07 12.69 13.44
C LEU A 42 -2.62 12.17 13.52
N VAL A 43 -1.64 13.07 13.39
CA VAL A 43 -0.22 12.71 13.46
C VAL A 43 0.15 12.19 14.85
N GLU A 44 -0.31 12.82 15.93
CA GLU A 44 -0.06 12.36 17.30
C GLU A 44 -0.63 10.97 17.58
N ASN A 45 -1.72 10.60 16.92
CA ASN A 45 -2.32 9.26 16.98
C ASN A 45 -1.79 8.31 15.90
N SER A 46 -0.69 8.68 15.24
CA SER A 46 -0.05 7.84 14.22
C SER A 46 -0.94 7.55 13.00
N ALA A 47 -1.96 8.36 12.74
CA ALA A 47 -2.75 8.27 11.53
C ALA A 47 -1.97 8.84 10.34
N ILE A 48 -2.14 8.25 9.16
CA ILE A 48 -1.64 8.80 7.91
C ILE A 48 -2.72 9.65 7.26
N VAL A 49 -2.33 10.82 6.74
CA VAL A 49 -3.18 11.58 5.83
C VAL A 49 -2.64 11.39 4.41
N LEU A 50 -3.43 10.75 3.57
CA LEU A 50 -3.10 10.49 2.16
C LEU A 50 -3.72 11.60 1.30
N LEU A 51 -2.89 12.24 0.48
CA LEU A 51 -3.30 13.28 -0.46
C LEU A 51 -3.46 12.67 -1.85
N THR A 52 -4.45 13.16 -2.61
CA THR A 52 -4.61 12.79 -4.02
C THR A 52 -4.46 14.01 -4.93
N ASP A 53 -4.07 13.76 -6.17
CA ASP A 53 -4.03 14.78 -7.21
C ASP A 53 -5.43 15.07 -7.80
N SER A 54 -5.51 15.96 -8.78
CA SER A 54 -6.76 16.31 -9.48
C SER A 54 -7.41 15.16 -10.24
N ARG A 55 -6.69 14.06 -10.45
CA ARG A 55 -7.19 12.81 -11.05
C ARG A 55 -7.49 11.74 -10.01
N HIS A 56 -7.52 12.14 -8.73
CA HIS A 56 -7.71 11.24 -7.58
C HIS A 56 -6.62 10.17 -7.41
N HIS A 57 -5.44 10.36 -8.02
CA HIS A 57 -4.30 9.48 -7.79
C HIS A 57 -3.54 9.96 -6.54
N PRO A 58 -3.09 9.02 -5.70
CA PRO A 58 -2.27 9.37 -4.55
C PRO A 58 -0.98 10.09 -4.96
N SER A 59 -0.81 11.29 -4.45
CA SER A 59 0.30 12.19 -4.77
C SER A 59 1.25 12.45 -3.60
N GLY A 60 0.80 12.20 -2.38
CA GLY A 60 1.62 12.41 -1.19
C GLY A 60 0.94 11.94 0.08
N TRP A 61 1.69 11.97 1.18
CA TRP A 61 1.15 11.68 2.50
C TRP A 61 1.80 12.53 3.59
N LEU A 62 1.02 12.74 4.65
CA LEU A 62 1.51 13.26 5.92
C LEU A 62 1.64 12.09 6.90
N THR A 63 2.80 11.94 7.52
CA THR A 63 3.11 10.89 8.50
C THR A 63 3.82 11.50 9.70
N PRO A 64 3.76 10.87 10.88
CA PRO A 64 4.56 11.27 12.01
C PRO A 64 6.05 11.34 11.64
N MET A 65 6.71 12.43 12.07
CA MET A 65 8.12 12.68 11.74
C MET A 65 9.07 11.86 12.61
N PHE A 66 8.63 11.52 13.82
CA PHE A 66 9.46 10.82 14.80
C PHE A 66 8.76 9.52 15.24
N GLY A 67 9.52 8.44 15.11
CA GLY A 67 9.16 7.14 15.65
C GLY A 67 9.76 6.92 17.06
N LEU A 68 10.29 5.73 17.30
CA LEU A 68 10.84 5.34 18.59
C LEU A 68 12.17 6.09 18.91
N PRO A 69 12.56 6.19 20.21
CA PRO A 69 13.81 6.83 20.65
C PRO A 69 15.09 6.32 19.98
N GLN A 70 15.04 5.12 19.39
CA GLN A 70 16.17 4.48 18.70
C GLN A 70 16.16 4.66 17.18
N ALA A 71 15.44 5.64 16.64
CA ALA A 71 15.30 5.86 15.21
C ALA A 71 16.64 5.93 14.46
N SER A 72 17.60 6.70 14.98
CA SER A 72 18.93 6.83 14.37
C SER A 72 19.72 5.53 14.35
N LEU A 73 19.60 4.71 15.39
CA LEU A 73 20.24 3.40 15.46
C LEU A 73 19.63 2.44 14.41
N ARG A 74 18.31 2.38 14.36
CA ARG A 74 17.60 1.54 13.38
C ARG A 74 17.89 1.93 11.94
N LEU A 75 17.92 3.23 11.65
CA LEU A 75 18.31 3.73 10.35
C LEU A 75 19.71 3.28 9.96
N ARG A 76 20.71 3.43 10.89
CA ARG A 76 22.06 2.94 10.65
C ARG A 76 22.11 1.43 10.42
N GLN A 77 21.35 0.66 11.19
CA GLN A 77 21.26 -0.79 10.99
C GLN A 77 20.68 -1.13 9.63
N GLN A 78 19.61 -0.44 9.20
CA GLN A 78 19.00 -0.62 7.89
C GLN A 78 19.97 -0.28 6.75
N MET A 79 20.69 0.83 6.86
CA MET A 79 21.68 1.24 5.85
C MET A 79 22.88 0.27 5.76
N ASN A 80 23.28 -0.33 6.88
CA ASN A 80 24.41 -1.25 6.96
C ASN A 80 24.01 -2.74 6.85
N LEU A 81 22.79 -3.04 6.42
CA LEU A 81 22.37 -4.42 6.19
C LEU A 81 23.29 -5.09 5.16
N PRO A 82 23.89 -6.27 5.49
CA PRO A 82 24.66 -7.04 4.51
C PRO A 82 23.81 -7.35 3.27
N ASP A 83 24.44 -7.32 2.10
CA ASP A 83 23.74 -7.54 0.84
C ASP A 83 23.01 -8.91 0.80
N GLU A 84 23.66 -9.94 1.33
CA GLU A 84 23.04 -11.26 1.47
C GLU A 84 21.77 -11.25 2.31
N THR A 85 21.76 -10.50 3.40
CA THR A 85 20.56 -10.34 4.25
C THR A 85 19.45 -9.60 3.49
N ARG A 86 19.81 -8.55 2.75
CA ARG A 86 18.88 -7.79 1.90
C ARG A 86 18.26 -8.68 0.83
N LYS A 87 19.07 -9.49 0.14
CA LYS A 87 18.62 -10.44 -0.87
C LYS A 87 17.65 -11.49 -0.29
N ARG A 88 17.92 -12.01 0.90
CA ARG A 88 17.02 -12.96 1.60
C ARG A 88 15.72 -12.33 2.06
N LEU A 89 15.76 -11.09 2.55
CA LEU A 89 14.54 -10.34 2.89
C LEU A 89 13.68 -10.13 1.65
N TRP A 90 14.30 -9.72 0.55
CA TRP A 90 13.60 -9.57 -0.73
C TRP A 90 12.97 -10.89 -1.21
N GLN A 91 13.72 -11.98 -1.18
CA GLN A 91 13.19 -13.33 -1.47
C GLN A 91 11.94 -13.63 -0.64
N SER A 92 11.99 -13.36 0.67
CA SER A 92 10.85 -13.62 1.56
C SER A 92 9.61 -12.81 1.18
N ILE A 93 9.80 -11.53 0.81
CA ILE A 93 8.72 -10.64 0.36
C ILE A 93 8.11 -11.15 -0.95
N VAL A 94 8.95 -11.47 -1.94
CA VAL A 94 8.51 -11.99 -3.24
C VAL A 94 7.74 -13.30 -3.06
N GLN A 95 8.28 -14.23 -2.29
CA GLN A 95 7.61 -15.50 -1.99
C GLN A 95 6.27 -15.31 -1.29
N ALA A 96 6.19 -14.42 -0.31
CA ALA A 96 4.94 -14.11 0.41
C ALA A 96 3.88 -13.53 -0.53
N ARG A 97 4.29 -12.62 -1.42
CA ARG A 97 3.42 -12.04 -2.44
C ARG A 97 2.85 -13.12 -3.36
N ILE A 98 3.71 -13.95 -3.98
CA ILE A 98 3.28 -14.98 -4.93
C ILE A 98 2.36 -16.01 -4.25
N ARG A 99 2.65 -16.38 -2.98
CA ARG A 99 1.75 -17.24 -2.18
C ARG A 99 0.38 -16.62 -1.98
N THR A 100 0.34 -15.31 -1.77
CA THR A 100 -0.93 -14.58 -1.60
C THR A 100 -1.72 -14.56 -2.90
N GLU A 101 -1.07 -14.33 -4.03
CA GLU A 101 -1.67 -14.41 -5.36
C GLU A 101 -2.23 -15.82 -5.65
N ALA A 102 -1.47 -16.87 -5.34
CA ALA A 102 -1.93 -18.26 -5.47
C ALA A 102 -3.15 -18.57 -4.59
N ARG A 103 -3.12 -18.09 -3.34
CA ARG A 103 -4.23 -18.23 -2.40
C ARG A 103 -5.49 -17.49 -2.90
N THR A 104 -5.34 -16.32 -3.50
CA THR A 104 -6.44 -15.56 -4.08
C THR A 104 -7.10 -16.32 -5.23
N LEU A 105 -6.31 -16.88 -6.16
CA LEU A 105 -6.85 -17.69 -7.24
C LEU A 105 -7.61 -18.92 -6.72
N ARG A 106 -7.07 -19.60 -5.70
CA ARG A 106 -7.77 -20.73 -5.06
C ARG A 106 -9.09 -20.32 -4.42
N LYS A 107 -9.10 -19.21 -3.69
CA LYS A 107 -10.30 -18.70 -3.02
C LYS A 107 -11.41 -18.32 -4.01
N LEU A 108 -11.02 -17.90 -5.21
CA LEU A 108 -11.94 -17.56 -6.30
C LEU A 108 -12.21 -18.76 -7.24
N GLU A 109 -11.70 -19.95 -6.90
CA GLU A 109 -11.85 -21.18 -7.72
C GLU A 109 -11.32 -21.04 -9.15
N LEU A 110 -10.31 -20.17 -9.34
CA LEU A 110 -9.67 -19.92 -10.61
C LEU A 110 -8.45 -20.85 -10.81
N ASN A 111 -8.19 -21.16 -12.08
CA ASN A 111 -7.01 -21.92 -12.46
C ASN A 111 -5.71 -21.11 -12.26
N GLY A 112 -4.56 -21.81 -12.19
CA GLY A 112 -3.25 -21.13 -12.19
C GLY A 112 -2.52 -21.15 -10.85
N ALA A 113 -3.19 -21.42 -9.73
CA ALA A 113 -2.58 -21.41 -8.40
C ALA A 113 -1.38 -22.34 -8.26
N LEU A 114 -1.45 -23.57 -8.81
CA LEU A 114 -0.36 -24.56 -8.76
C LEU A 114 0.93 -24.06 -9.46
N ARG A 115 0.78 -23.28 -10.54
CA ARG A 115 1.94 -22.69 -11.22
C ARG A 115 2.60 -21.63 -10.35
N LEU A 116 1.83 -20.78 -9.70
CA LEU A 116 2.34 -19.78 -8.76
C LEU A 116 3.09 -20.43 -7.59
N GLU A 117 2.58 -21.53 -7.07
CA GLU A 117 3.26 -22.28 -5.99
C GLU A 117 4.60 -22.84 -6.44
N ARG A 118 4.71 -23.36 -7.67
CA ARG A 118 5.99 -23.80 -8.23
C ARG A 118 6.96 -22.62 -8.37
N ILE A 119 6.51 -21.51 -8.97
CA ILE A 119 7.33 -20.29 -9.07
C ILE A 119 7.82 -19.86 -7.70
N THR A 120 6.96 -19.90 -6.67
CA THR A 120 7.35 -19.53 -5.30
C THR A 120 8.54 -20.35 -4.79
N ALA A 121 8.58 -21.64 -5.09
CA ALA A 121 9.68 -22.52 -4.66
C ALA A 121 11.00 -22.25 -5.39
N GLU A 122 10.93 -21.68 -6.59
CA GLU A 122 12.08 -21.36 -7.42
C GLU A 122 12.71 -19.98 -7.14
N VAL A 123 12.03 -19.11 -6.37
CA VAL A 123 12.54 -17.78 -6.03
C VAL A 123 13.79 -17.91 -5.16
N LEU A 124 14.91 -17.44 -5.67
CA LEU A 124 16.19 -17.37 -4.98
C LEU A 124 16.43 -16.01 -4.32
N PRO A 125 17.41 -15.87 -3.40
CA PRO A 125 17.78 -14.59 -2.82
C PRO A 125 18.05 -13.52 -3.90
N GLY A 126 17.39 -12.37 -3.78
CA GLY A 126 17.51 -11.27 -4.74
C GLY A 126 16.59 -11.35 -5.95
N ASP A 127 15.96 -12.51 -6.22
CA ASP A 127 15.08 -12.74 -7.39
C ASP A 127 15.70 -12.30 -8.73
N GLU A 128 16.96 -12.64 -8.95
CA GLU A 128 17.71 -12.26 -10.16
C GLU A 128 17.05 -12.75 -11.45
N SER A 129 16.26 -13.82 -11.36
CA SER A 129 15.48 -14.38 -12.49
C SER A 129 14.15 -13.65 -12.74
N HIS A 130 13.85 -12.61 -11.97
CA HIS A 130 12.60 -11.82 -12.08
C HIS A 130 11.33 -12.67 -12.05
N LEU A 131 11.29 -13.67 -11.19
CA LEU A 131 10.15 -14.55 -11.03
C LEU A 131 8.92 -13.85 -10.48
N GLU A 132 9.12 -12.76 -9.71
CA GLU A 132 8.03 -11.88 -9.26
C GLU A 132 7.22 -11.34 -10.45
N GLY A 133 7.90 -10.83 -11.47
CA GLY A 133 7.25 -10.29 -12.67
C GLY A 133 6.51 -11.36 -13.49
N GLN A 134 7.10 -12.56 -13.60
CA GLN A 134 6.48 -13.70 -14.29
C GLN A 134 5.24 -14.20 -13.54
N ALA A 135 5.31 -14.29 -12.22
CA ALA A 135 4.17 -14.64 -11.38
C ALA A 135 3.05 -13.61 -11.49
N ALA A 136 3.38 -12.31 -11.39
CA ALA A 136 2.42 -11.24 -11.52
C ALA A 136 1.67 -11.27 -12.87
N LYS A 137 2.41 -11.47 -13.98
CA LYS A 137 1.76 -11.63 -15.30
C LYS A 137 0.81 -12.81 -15.30
N HIS A 138 1.26 -13.98 -14.84
CA HIS A 138 0.42 -15.17 -14.81
C HIS A 138 -0.82 -14.98 -13.91
N TYR A 139 -0.65 -14.32 -12.76
CA TYR A 139 -1.75 -14.01 -11.85
C TYR A 139 -2.82 -13.15 -12.53
N TRP A 140 -2.43 -12.05 -13.19
CA TRP A 140 -3.37 -11.17 -13.86
C TRP A 140 -4.06 -11.85 -15.04
N ASP A 141 -3.32 -12.66 -15.83
CA ASP A 141 -3.88 -13.45 -16.92
C ASP A 141 -4.96 -14.42 -16.41
N CYS A 142 -4.76 -15.03 -15.23
CA CYS A 142 -5.73 -15.94 -14.64
C CYS A 142 -6.92 -15.22 -13.97
N LEU A 143 -6.68 -14.06 -13.37
CA LEU A 143 -7.70 -13.33 -12.61
C LEU A 143 -8.64 -12.52 -13.52
N LEU A 144 -8.09 -11.82 -14.51
CA LEU A 144 -8.81 -10.84 -15.33
C LEU A 144 -8.77 -11.16 -16.83
N GLY A 145 -8.12 -12.25 -17.23
CA GLY A 145 -7.98 -12.65 -18.61
C GLY A 145 -6.71 -12.14 -19.28
N LYS A 146 -6.34 -12.79 -20.40
CA LYS A 146 -5.08 -12.52 -21.12
C LYS A 146 -4.98 -11.15 -21.77
N ASP A 147 -6.13 -10.53 -22.02
CA ASP A 147 -6.22 -9.20 -22.64
C ASP A 147 -6.02 -8.08 -21.62
N PHE A 148 -6.09 -8.40 -20.32
CA PHE A 148 -5.86 -7.42 -19.26
C PHE A 148 -4.39 -7.04 -19.19
N LYS A 149 -4.14 -5.73 -19.22
CA LYS A 149 -2.81 -5.15 -19.02
C LYS A 149 -2.82 -4.31 -17.75
N ARG A 150 -1.97 -4.68 -16.80
CA ARG A 150 -1.81 -3.91 -15.56
C ARG A 150 -1.09 -2.59 -15.85
N ASP A 151 -1.84 -1.48 -15.79
CA ASP A 151 -1.30 -0.13 -15.87
C ASP A 151 -1.19 0.47 -14.46
N LYS A 152 0.04 0.86 -14.09
CA LYS A 152 0.38 1.41 -12.76
C LYS A 152 0.31 2.93 -12.73
N GLN A 153 0.18 3.59 -13.87
CA GLN A 153 0.24 5.05 -13.97
C GLN A 153 -0.81 5.57 -14.94
N GLY A 154 -1.67 6.47 -14.44
CA GLY A 154 -2.59 7.21 -15.29
C GLY A 154 -3.66 6.37 -15.99
N ALA A 155 -4.00 5.22 -15.43
CA ALA A 155 -4.99 4.31 -16.01
C ALA A 155 -6.35 4.98 -16.19
N GLU A 156 -6.88 4.90 -17.39
CA GLU A 156 -8.21 5.42 -17.75
C GLU A 156 -9.32 4.41 -17.49
N ASP A 157 -8.98 3.12 -17.46
CA ASP A 157 -9.95 2.07 -17.16
C ASP A 157 -10.20 1.92 -15.66
N ILE A 158 -11.45 1.61 -15.32
CA ILE A 158 -11.92 1.56 -13.93
C ILE A 158 -11.21 0.49 -13.10
N ILE A 159 -10.79 -0.62 -13.70
CA ILE A 159 -10.15 -1.73 -12.99
C ILE A 159 -8.74 -1.31 -12.55
N ASN A 160 -7.93 -0.80 -13.48
CA ASN A 160 -6.59 -0.32 -13.16
C ASN A 160 -6.63 0.90 -12.23
N ALA A 161 -7.59 1.81 -12.41
CA ALA A 161 -7.78 2.96 -11.52
C ALA A 161 -8.09 2.50 -10.08
N SER A 162 -9.02 1.54 -9.91
CA SER A 162 -9.38 0.97 -8.61
C SER A 162 -8.21 0.22 -7.98
N LEU A 163 -7.44 -0.54 -8.76
CA LEU A 163 -6.23 -1.22 -8.28
C LEU A 163 -5.16 -0.22 -7.85
N ASN A 164 -4.94 0.84 -8.62
CA ASN A 164 -3.97 1.89 -8.28
C ASN A 164 -4.33 2.57 -6.96
N TYR A 165 -5.62 2.88 -6.78
CA TYR A 165 -6.15 3.44 -5.54
C TYR A 165 -5.92 2.50 -4.35
N GLY A 166 -6.34 1.24 -4.45
CA GLY A 166 -6.16 0.23 -3.39
C GLY A 166 -4.68 0.00 -3.03
N TYR A 167 -3.81 -0.10 -4.03
CA TYR A 167 -2.36 -0.24 -3.79
C TYR A 167 -1.75 0.98 -3.12
N ALA A 168 -2.25 2.17 -3.40
CA ALA A 168 -1.75 3.37 -2.75
C ALA A 168 -2.14 3.43 -1.27
N VAL A 169 -3.37 3.04 -0.93
CA VAL A 169 -3.81 2.91 0.47
C VAL A 169 -2.93 1.90 1.21
N LEU A 170 -2.75 0.71 0.65
CA LEU A 170 -1.90 -0.32 1.26
C LEU A 170 -0.45 0.15 1.42
N ARG A 171 0.11 0.82 0.42
CA ARG A 171 1.45 1.38 0.49
C ARG A 171 1.56 2.44 1.60
N GLY A 172 0.53 3.28 1.76
CA GLY A 172 0.46 4.24 2.86
C GLY A 172 0.47 3.56 4.22
N LEU A 173 -0.34 2.49 4.39
CA LEU A 173 -0.36 1.71 5.64
C LEU A 173 0.99 1.08 5.96
N VAL A 174 1.65 0.47 4.97
CA VAL A 174 2.99 -0.10 5.13
C VAL A 174 4.01 0.98 5.48
N ALA A 175 3.98 2.13 4.79
CA ALA A 175 4.86 3.26 5.07
C ALA A 175 4.69 3.77 6.51
N ARG A 176 3.44 3.82 7.00
CA ARG A 176 3.15 4.15 8.40
C ARG A 176 3.82 3.18 9.36
N GLU A 177 3.63 1.88 9.19
CA GLU A 177 4.20 0.87 10.08
C GLU A 177 5.73 0.93 10.08
N LEU A 178 6.34 1.17 8.92
CA LEU A 178 7.79 1.35 8.81
C LEU A 178 8.24 2.64 9.53
N ALA A 179 7.54 3.76 9.37
CA ALA A 179 7.84 5.01 10.06
C ALA A 179 7.70 4.86 11.59
N VAL A 180 6.62 4.23 12.07
CA VAL A 180 6.42 3.92 13.50
C VAL A 180 7.54 3.01 14.02
N ALA A 181 8.01 2.05 13.22
CA ALA A 181 9.16 1.22 13.56
C ALA A 181 10.50 1.93 13.42
N SER A 182 10.52 3.23 13.05
CA SER A 182 11.73 4.01 12.75
C SER A 182 12.59 3.41 11.64
N LEU A 183 11.93 2.83 10.65
CA LEU A 183 12.53 2.35 9.40
C LEU A 183 12.17 3.30 8.27
N VAL A 184 13.03 3.39 7.27
CA VAL A 184 12.72 4.11 6.02
C VAL A 184 11.97 3.17 5.09
N PRO A 185 10.81 3.61 4.54
CA PRO A 185 10.00 2.85 3.57
C PRO A 185 10.74 2.57 2.28
#